data_056d5978a0ceb5e72261dff250ed99d3
#
_entry.id   056d5978a0ceb5e72261dff250ed99d3
#
_cell.length_a   1.000
_cell.length_b   1.000
_cell.length_c   1.000
_cell.angle_alpha   90.00
_cell.angle_beta   90.00
_cell.angle_gamma   90.00
#
_symmetry.space_group_name_H-M   'P 1'
#
loop_
_entity.id
_entity.type
_entity.pdbx_description
1 polymer ?
#
loop_
_entity_poly.entity_id
_entity_poly.type
_entity_poly.pdbx_seq_one_letter_code
_entity_poly.pdbx_strand_id
1 'polypeptide(L)'
;MSVRSDSKGWVLEAVDLYELPLQRYARRLLGDFDLAADAVQHAFLKLCEQSQATLEGHIAPWLFRVCRNRALDHLRHAARQHVDADGDAPTPAALAPSSADPAAVAERHDLAAIVRGLLADLPAPQRETIDLWCEGFTHKEIATITGRTEGHVRVLVHRGITALRRHPRVRPILAAETSSSSNASEARP
;
A
#
# COMPACT_ATOMS: atom_id res chain seq x y z
N MET A 1 -17.38 -22.78 32.68
CA MET A 1 -16.12 -22.10 32.30
C MET A 1 -15.93 -22.29 30.79
N SER A 2 -16.58 -21.49 29.97
CA SER A 2 -16.45 -21.60 28.48
C SER A 2 -16.83 -20.28 27.79
N VAL A 3 -16.14 -19.17 28.11
CA VAL A 3 -16.43 -17.85 27.53
C VAL A 3 -15.18 -17.18 26.93
N ARG A 4 -14.07 -17.90 26.78
CA ARG A 4 -12.82 -17.30 26.24
C ARG A 4 -12.53 -17.63 24.76
N SER A 5 -13.33 -18.46 24.08
CA SER A 5 -13.08 -18.86 22.71
C SER A 5 -13.72 -17.93 21.66
N ASP A 6 -14.90 -17.35 21.94
CA ASP A 6 -15.59 -16.46 21.00
C ASP A 6 -15.02 -15.03 20.93
N SER A 7 -14.25 -14.64 21.92
CA SER A 7 -13.76 -13.27 22.07
C SER A 7 -12.68 -12.88 21.02
N LYS A 8 -12.12 -13.82 20.25
CA LYS A 8 -11.03 -13.56 19.29
C LYS A 8 -11.32 -13.98 17.85
N GLY A 9 -12.53 -14.44 17.54
CA GLY A 9 -12.92 -14.80 16.17
C GLY A 9 -12.74 -13.62 15.21
N TRP A 10 -13.10 -12.42 15.62
CA TRP A 10 -12.93 -11.20 14.84
C TRP A 10 -11.46 -10.86 14.51
N VAL A 11 -10.50 -11.31 15.35
CA VAL A 11 -9.05 -11.15 15.06
C VAL A 11 -8.63 -12.08 13.94
N LEU A 12 -9.12 -13.31 13.91
CA LEU A 12 -8.84 -14.27 12.82
C LEU A 12 -9.43 -13.77 11.51
N GLU A 13 -10.67 -13.26 11.54
CA GLU A 13 -11.28 -12.62 10.36
C GLU A 13 -10.45 -11.43 9.87
N ALA A 14 -9.93 -10.61 10.78
CA ALA A 14 -9.06 -9.50 10.42
C ALA A 14 -7.72 -9.98 9.82
N VAL A 15 -7.15 -11.09 10.30
CA VAL A 15 -5.96 -11.69 9.69
C VAL A 15 -6.27 -12.13 8.26
N ASP A 16 -7.33 -12.90 8.06
CA ASP A 16 -7.72 -13.41 6.74
C ASP A 16 -7.96 -12.27 5.72
N LEU A 17 -8.55 -11.16 6.17
CA LEU A 17 -8.87 -10.03 5.30
C LEU A 17 -7.68 -9.11 5.03
N TYR A 18 -6.81 -8.89 6.01
CA TYR A 18 -5.83 -7.80 5.95
C TYR A 18 -4.37 -8.25 5.89
N GLU A 19 -4.03 -9.52 6.09
CA GLU A 19 -2.64 -9.97 6.08
C GLU A 19 -1.95 -9.65 4.75
N LEU A 20 -2.51 -10.10 3.62
CA LEU A 20 -1.93 -9.86 2.30
C LEU A 20 -1.87 -8.38 1.91
N PRO A 21 -2.93 -7.57 2.09
CA PRO A 21 -2.87 -6.13 1.88
C PRO A 21 -1.78 -5.44 2.72
N LEU A 22 -1.68 -5.77 4.00
CA LEU A 22 -0.66 -5.23 4.91
C LEU A 22 0.75 -5.61 4.49
N GLN A 23 0.98 -6.89 4.12
CA GLN A 23 2.29 -7.34 3.62
C GLN A 23 2.70 -6.59 2.36
N ARG A 24 1.78 -6.40 1.39
CA ARG A 24 2.06 -5.61 0.18
C ARG A 24 2.42 -4.17 0.53
N TYR A 25 1.66 -3.55 1.42
CA TYR A 25 1.90 -2.18 1.86
C TYR A 25 3.24 -2.04 2.59
N ALA A 26 3.52 -2.89 3.58
CA ALA A 26 4.77 -2.86 4.34
C ALA A 26 6.00 -3.09 3.44
N ARG A 27 5.91 -4.04 2.49
CA ARG A 27 6.98 -4.29 1.50
C ARG A 27 7.24 -3.09 0.60
N ARG A 28 6.21 -2.35 0.19
CA ARG A 28 6.39 -1.11 -0.59
C ARG A 28 7.07 0.00 0.21
N LEU A 29 6.85 0.04 1.54
CA LEU A 29 7.49 1.02 2.41
C LEU A 29 8.94 0.67 2.73
N LEU A 30 9.23 -0.59 3.02
CA LEU A 30 10.51 -1.05 3.59
C LEU A 30 11.48 -1.59 2.54
N GLY A 31 10.96 -2.13 1.42
CA GLY A 31 11.78 -2.78 0.40
C GLY A 31 12.37 -4.13 0.85
N ASP A 32 12.14 -4.55 2.10
CA ASP A 32 12.65 -5.77 2.72
C ASP A 32 11.49 -6.68 3.15
N PHE A 33 11.64 -7.98 2.89
CA PHE A 33 10.58 -8.95 3.18
C PHE A 33 10.45 -9.24 4.68
N ASP A 34 11.58 -9.42 5.36
CA ASP A 34 11.60 -9.85 6.76
C ASP A 34 11.14 -8.70 7.66
N LEU A 35 11.61 -7.48 7.39
CA LEU A 35 11.15 -6.28 8.08
C LEU A 35 9.66 -6.00 7.82
N ALA A 36 9.17 -6.28 6.62
CA ALA A 36 7.75 -6.14 6.32
C ALA A 36 6.91 -7.18 7.08
N ALA A 37 7.36 -8.42 7.13
CA ALA A 37 6.70 -9.49 7.90
C ALA A 37 6.66 -9.14 9.40
N ASP A 38 7.79 -8.63 9.97
CA ASP A 38 7.83 -8.17 11.37
C ASP A 38 6.83 -7.03 11.63
N ALA A 39 6.73 -6.07 10.73
CA ALA A 39 5.80 -4.95 10.88
C ALA A 39 4.33 -5.40 10.86
N VAL A 40 4.00 -6.37 10.00
CA VAL A 40 2.65 -6.96 9.91
C VAL A 40 2.34 -7.80 11.15
N GLN A 41 3.26 -8.68 11.55
CA GLN A 41 3.12 -9.48 12.77
C GLN A 41 2.92 -8.60 13.99
N HIS A 42 3.71 -7.53 14.12
CA HIS A 42 3.56 -6.55 15.20
C HIS A 42 2.15 -5.91 15.20
N ALA A 43 1.60 -5.56 14.03
CA ALA A 43 0.27 -4.97 13.93
C ALA A 43 -0.82 -5.95 14.42
N PHE A 44 -0.75 -7.23 14.06
CA PHE A 44 -1.69 -8.25 14.54
C PHE A 44 -1.52 -8.57 16.03
N LEU A 45 -0.29 -8.59 16.54
CA LEU A 45 -0.05 -8.72 17.98
C LEU A 45 -0.72 -7.57 18.75
N LYS A 46 -0.58 -6.34 18.25
CA LYS A 46 -1.26 -5.18 18.82
C LYS A 46 -2.79 -5.25 18.68
N LEU A 47 -3.32 -5.86 17.63
CA LEU A 47 -4.75 -6.10 17.48
C LEU A 47 -5.28 -7.04 18.57
N CYS A 48 -4.51 -8.08 18.91
CA CYS A 48 -4.89 -9.01 19.99
C CYS A 48 -5.02 -8.34 21.37
N GLU A 49 -4.38 -7.18 21.57
CA GLU A 49 -4.47 -6.39 22.80
C GLU A 49 -5.70 -5.47 22.84
N GLN A 50 -6.40 -5.30 21.71
CA GLN A 50 -7.57 -4.42 21.59
C GLN A 50 -8.88 -5.16 21.89
N SER A 51 -9.93 -4.39 22.14
CA SER A 51 -11.30 -4.91 22.12
C SER A 51 -11.99 -4.57 20.80
N GLN A 52 -12.82 -5.50 20.30
CA GLN A 52 -13.58 -5.28 19.06
C GLN A 52 -14.39 -3.99 19.08
N ALA A 53 -15.07 -3.71 20.23
CA ALA A 53 -15.90 -2.53 20.40
C ALA A 53 -15.11 -1.21 20.23
N THR A 54 -13.82 -1.20 20.58
CA THR A 54 -12.96 0.00 20.44
C THR A 54 -12.61 0.29 18.99
N LEU A 55 -12.55 -0.74 18.14
CA LEU A 55 -12.11 -0.66 16.74
C LEU A 55 -13.24 -0.83 15.73
N GLU A 56 -14.50 -0.91 16.19
CA GLU A 56 -15.65 -1.14 15.32
C GLU A 56 -15.70 -0.12 14.16
N GLY A 57 -15.77 -0.64 12.92
CA GLY A 57 -15.74 0.17 11.71
C GLY A 57 -14.38 0.80 11.33
N HIS A 58 -13.30 0.58 12.14
CA HIS A 58 -12.00 1.24 11.93
C HIS A 58 -10.82 0.27 11.99
N ILE A 59 -11.06 -1.04 11.94
CA ILE A 59 -10.01 -2.07 12.06
C ILE A 59 -8.94 -1.89 10.96
N ALA A 60 -9.34 -1.75 9.69
CA ALA A 60 -8.40 -1.60 8.58
C ALA A 60 -7.52 -0.35 8.71
N PRO A 61 -8.05 0.87 8.86
CA PRO A 61 -7.21 2.06 9.04
C PRO A 61 -6.30 1.97 10.25
N TRP A 62 -6.77 1.35 11.33
CA TRP A 62 -5.98 1.17 12.55
C TRP A 62 -4.80 0.21 12.32
N LEU A 63 -5.04 -0.96 11.70
CA LEU A 63 -3.99 -1.94 11.37
C LEU A 63 -2.92 -1.33 10.46
N PHE A 64 -3.33 -0.64 9.39
CA PHE A 64 -2.40 0.02 8.47
C PHE A 64 -1.59 1.10 9.17
N ARG A 65 -2.19 1.86 10.09
CA ARG A 65 -1.48 2.86 10.90
C ARG A 65 -0.44 2.22 11.83
N VAL A 66 -0.78 1.12 12.52
CA VAL A 66 0.15 0.42 13.42
C VAL A 66 1.31 -0.18 12.63
N CYS A 67 1.01 -0.88 11.53
CA CYS A 67 2.00 -1.45 10.64
C CYS A 67 2.94 -0.37 10.06
N ARG A 68 2.37 0.76 9.59
CA ARG A 68 3.15 1.91 9.11
C ARG A 68 4.09 2.47 10.17
N ASN A 69 3.60 2.66 11.39
CA ASN A 69 4.45 3.21 12.45
C ASN A 69 5.63 2.28 12.73
N ARG A 70 5.40 0.97 12.80
CA ARG A 70 6.46 -0.02 12.95
C ARG A 70 7.46 0.03 11.80
N ALA A 71 6.98 0.10 10.55
CA ALA A 71 7.81 0.24 9.37
C ALA A 71 8.69 1.51 9.41
N LEU A 72 8.11 2.65 9.80
CA LEU A 72 8.87 3.90 9.95
C LEU A 72 9.93 3.82 11.07
N ASP A 73 9.66 3.09 12.14
CA ASP A 73 10.64 2.89 13.21
C ASP A 73 11.83 2.05 12.72
N HIS A 74 11.60 1.03 11.89
CA HIS A 74 12.68 0.29 11.22
C HIS A 74 13.54 1.21 10.34
N LEU A 75 12.91 2.04 9.50
CA LEU A 75 13.63 2.97 8.63
C LEU A 75 14.45 3.99 9.44
N ARG A 76 13.88 4.52 10.53
CA ARG A 76 14.60 5.46 11.43
C ARG A 76 15.77 4.78 12.14
N HIS A 77 15.63 3.51 12.50
CA HIS A 77 16.69 2.74 13.14
C HIS A 77 17.83 2.47 12.16
N ALA A 78 17.51 1.99 10.97
CA ALA A 78 18.48 1.80 9.89
C ALA A 78 19.23 3.10 9.56
N ALA A 79 18.53 4.23 9.41
CA ALA A 79 19.16 5.52 9.14
C ALA A 79 20.14 5.96 10.25
N ARG A 80 19.86 5.67 11.52
CA ARG A 80 20.76 5.96 12.64
C ARG A 80 22.02 5.10 12.60
N GLN A 81 21.88 3.82 12.31
CA GLN A 81 23.03 2.91 12.20
C GLN A 81 23.97 3.29 11.04
N HIS A 82 23.45 3.87 9.95
CA HIS A 82 24.25 4.32 8.82
C HIS A 82 24.97 5.66 9.07
N VAL A 83 24.50 6.49 9.99
CA VAL A 83 25.21 7.72 10.39
C VAL A 83 26.46 7.39 11.23
N ASP A 84 26.44 6.26 11.96
CA ASP A 84 27.56 5.79 12.77
C ASP A 84 28.56 4.92 11.97
N ALA A 85 28.21 4.54 10.74
CA ALA A 85 29.08 3.81 9.82
C ALA A 85 29.21 4.65 8.53
N ASP A 86 30.39 5.25 8.31
CA ASP A 86 30.76 5.89 7.04
C ASP A 86 30.59 4.89 5.88
N GLY A 87 29.51 4.98 5.14
CA GLY A 87 29.26 4.10 3.98
C GLY A 87 27.84 4.13 3.45
N ASP A 88 27.77 4.48 2.21
CA ASP A 88 26.74 4.28 1.17
C ASP A 88 25.33 3.82 1.63
N ALA A 89 24.35 4.69 1.45
CA ALA A 89 22.96 4.42 1.78
C ALA A 89 22.39 3.31 0.90
N PRO A 90 21.76 2.26 1.45
CA PRO A 90 21.11 1.24 0.64
C PRO A 90 19.88 1.82 -0.05
N THR A 91 19.92 1.83 -1.37
CA THR A 91 18.75 2.05 -2.22
C THR A 91 17.74 0.93 -1.97
N PRO A 92 16.43 1.22 -1.78
CA PRO A 92 15.43 0.17 -1.60
C PRO A 92 15.46 -0.80 -2.77
N ALA A 93 15.83 -2.04 -2.52
CA ALA A 93 15.86 -3.08 -3.55
C ALA A 93 14.46 -3.37 -4.06
N ALA A 94 14.28 -3.27 -5.38
CA ALA A 94 13.07 -3.68 -6.06
C ALA A 94 12.91 -5.21 -5.94
N LEU A 95 11.90 -5.68 -5.23
CA LEU A 95 11.64 -7.09 -5.03
C LEU A 95 10.92 -7.70 -6.23
N ALA A 96 11.46 -8.83 -6.71
CA ALA A 96 10.85 -9.68 -7.73
C ALA A 96 9.67 -10.49 -7.15
N PRO A 97 8.60 -10.78 -7.91
CA PRO A 97 7.44 -11.51 -7.44
C PRO A 97 7.63 -13.03 -7.48
N SER A 98 7.01 -13.73 -6.54
CA SER A 98 6.90 -15.18 -6.45
C SER A 98 5.82 -15.74 -7.38
N SER A 99 6.06 -16.94 -7.84
CA SER A 99 5.46 -17.74 -8.90
C SER A 99 3.93 -17.93 -8.93
N ALA A 100 3.37 -17.80 -10.12
CA ALA A 100 2.15 -18.44 -10.63
C ALA A 100 2.24 -18.46 -12.16
N ASP A 101 1.49 -19.33 -12.84
CA ASP A 101 1.41 -19.67 -14.27
C ASP A 101 2.17 -18.78 -15.29
N PRO A 102 3.09 -19.33 -16.15
CA PRO A 102 4.08 -18.53 -16.89
C PRO A 102 3.54 -17.55 -17.94
N ALA A 103 2.44 -17.82 -18.62
CA ALA A 103 1.95 -16.96 -19.70
C ALA A 103 1.05 -15.81 -19.20
N ALA A 104 0.06 -16.10 -18.36
CA ALA A 104 -0.78 -15.08 -17.72
C ALA A 104 0.00 -14.28 -16.65
N VAL A 105 1.08 -14.87 -16.14
CA VAL A 105 2.05 -14.24 -15.24
C VAL A 105 2.94 -13.27 -15.99
N ALA A 106 3.43 -13.58 -17.19
CA ALA A 106 4.29 -12.68 -17.95
C ALA A 106 3.58 -11.35 -18.27
N GLU A 107 2.35 -11.40 -18.76
CA GLU A 107 1.58 -10.19 -19.12
C GLU A 107 1.19 -9.36 -17.86
N ARG A 108 0.81 -10.04 -16.78
CA ARG A 108 0.56 -9.39 -15.46
C ARG A 108 1.85 -8.87 -14.83
N HIS A 109 2.97 -9.54 -15.03
CA HIS A 109 4.30 -9.10 -14.59
C HIS A 109 4.74 -7.84 -15.32
N ASP A 110 4.51 -7.75 -16.60
CA ASP A 110 4.84 -6.56 -17.40
C ASP A 110 4.02 -5.35 -16.95
N LEU A 111 2.71 -5.50 -16.79
CA LEU A 111 1.85 -4.46 -16.25
C LEU A 111 2.22 -4.07 -14.82
N ALA A 112 2.44 -5.04 -13.94
CA ALA A 112 2.84 -4.78 -12.56
C ALA A 112 4.23 -4.13 -12.48
N ALA A 113 5.16 -4.49 -13.37
CA ALA A 113 6.47 -3.86 -13.47
C ALA A 113 6.37 -2.42 -13.97
N ILE A 114 5.53 -2.18 -14.98
CA ILE A 114 5.24 -0.82 -15.47
C ILE A 114 4.64 0.04 -14.37
N VAL A 115 3.60 -0.44 -13.67
CA VAL A 115 2.95 0.29 -12.59
C VAL A 115 3.93 0.57 -11.45
N ARG A 116 4.76 -0.41 -11.06
CA ARG A 116 5.80 -0.20 -10.04
C ARG A 116 6.81 0.86 -10.46
N GLY A 117 7.26 0.84 -11.72
CA GLY A 117 8.15 1.88 -12.26
C GLY A 117 7.52 3.26 -12.21
N LEU A 118 6.25 3.38 -12.62
CA LEU A 118 5.49 4.63 -12.57
C LEU A 118 5.35 5.17 -11.15
N LEU A 119 5.08 4.29 -10.20
CA LEU A 119 4.96 4.67 -8.78
C LEU A 119 6.33 5.03 -8.18
N ALA A 120 7.42 4.39 -8.62
CA ALA A 120 8.77 4.68 -8.14
C ALA A 120 9.22 6.12 -8.47
N ASP A 121 8.74 6.67 -9.59
CA ASP A 121 9.04 8.04 -10.01
C ASP A 121 8.29 9.11 -9.19
N LEU A 122 7.30 8.70 -8.39
CA LEU A 122 6.59 9.63 -7.51
C LEU A 122 7.37 9.89 -6.22
N PRO A 123 7.35 11.13 -5.69
CA PRO A 123 7.82 11.40 -4.33
C PRO A 123 7.17 10.48 -3.30
N ALA A 124 7.94 9.98 -2.33
CA ALA A 124 7.48 9.01 -1.35
C ALA A 124 6.11 9.32 -0.69
N PRO A 125 5.80 10.59 -0.29
CA PRO A 125 4.49 10.91 0.26
C PRO A 125 3.33 10.74 -0.73
N GLN A 126 3.55 11.03 -2.02
CA GLN A 126 2.53 10.84 -3.06
C GLN A 126 2.33 9.35 -3.36
N ARG A 127 3.43 8.60 -3.47
CA ARG A 127 3.42 7.16 -3.69
C ARG A 127 2.64 6.44 -2.60
N GLU A 128 2.99 6.67 -1.33
CA GLU A 128 2.31 6.09 -0.17
C GLU A 128 0.80 6.40 -0.18
N THR A 129 0.44 7.65 -0.49
CA THR A 129 -0.97 8.07 -0.50
C THR A 129 -1.75 7.42 -1.64
N ILE A 130 -1.14 7.25 -2.83
CA ILE A 130 -1.74 6.53 -3.96
C ILE A 130 -1.88 5.04 -3.63
N ASP A 131 -0.88 4.42 -3.02
CA ASP A 131 -0.94 3.02 -2.61
C ASP A 131 -2.14 2.76 -1.68
N LEU A 132 -2.32 3.57 -0.66
CA LEU A 132 -3.45 3.48 0.26
C LEU A 132 -4.80 3.75 -0.44
N TRP A 133 -4.83 4.71 -1.37
CA TRP A 133 -6.02 5.00 -2.15
C TRP A 133 -6.41 3.82 -3.06
N CYS A 134 -5.45 3.13 -3.65
CA CYS A 134 -5.66 1.91 -4.45
C CYS A 134 -6.13 0.71 -3.59
N GLU A 135 -5.77 0.65 -2.31
CA GLU A 135 -6.31 -0.33 -1.36
C GLU A 135 -7.76 0.00 -0.94
N GLY A 136 -8.35 1.11 -1.43
CA GLY A 136 -9.75 1.48 -1.22
C GLY A 136 -9.99 2.44 -0.05
N PHE A 137 -8.95 2.95 0.61
CA PHE A 137 -9.12 3.90 1.71
C PHE A 137 -9.61 5.27 1.25
N THR A 138 -10.52 5.86 2.01
CA THR A 138 -10.97 7.24 1.85
C THR A 138 -9.88 8.24 2.23
N HIS A 139 -9.97 9.47 1.77
CA HIS A 139 -9.02 10.53 2.15
C HIS A 139 -8.91 10.73 3.66
N LYS A 140 -10.03 10.58 4.38
CA LYS A 140 -10.08 10.67 5.85
C LYS A 140 -9.32 9.52 6.53
N GLU A 141 -9.50 8.30 6.04
CA GLU A 141 -8.79 7.13 6.56
C GLU A 141 -7.28 7.20 6.26
N ILE A 142 -6.92 7.61 5.03
CA ILE A 142 -5.51 7.85 4.67
C ILE A 142 -4.89 8.93 5.55
N ALA A 143 -5.63 9.98 5.88
CA ALA A 143 -5.18 11.01 6.82
C ALA A 143 -4.88 10.41 8.20
N THR A 144 -5.77 9.54 8.70
CA THR A 144 -5.59 8.81 9.96
C THR A 144 -4.38 7.88 9.93
N ILE A 145 -4.22 7.10 8.85
CA ILE A 145 -3.10 6.16 8.66
C ILE A 145 -1.76 6.90 8.63
N THR A 146 -1.70 7.98 7.86
CA THR A 146 -0.44 8.69 7.58
C THR A 146 -0.11 9.79 8.58
N GLY A 147 -1.05 10.15 9.47
CA GLY A 147 -0.89 11.26 10.41
C GLY A 147 -0.91 12.65 9.73
N ARG A 148 -1.53 12.74 8.54
CA ARG A 148 -1.67 14.00 7.77
C ARG A 148 -3.08 14.57 7.90
N THR A 149 -3.29 15.80 7.44
CA THR A 149 -4.64 16.37 7.31
C THR A 149 -5.32 15.83 6.04
N GLU A 150 -6.64 15.70 6.05
CA GLU A 150 -7.41 15.22 4.90
C GLU A 150 -7.20 16.12 3.67
N GLY A 151 -7.14 17.45 3.87
CA GLY A 151 -6.85 18.40 2.78
C GLY A 151 -5.48 18.15 2.14
N HIS A 152 -4.46 17.84 2.94
CA HIS A 152 -3.13 17.49 2.43
C HIS A 152 -3.15 16.17 1.64
N VAL A 153 -3.84 15.15 2.15
CA VAL A 153 -4.03 13.86 1.46
C VAL A 153 -4.69 14.06 0.10
N ARG A 154 -5.77 14.85 0.04
CA ARG A 154 -6.46 15.18 -1.23
C ARG A 154 -5.51 15.81 -2.26
N VAL A 155 -4.66 16.72 -1.83
CA VAL A 155 -3.64 17.34 -2.70
C VAL A 155 -2.62 16.33 -3.17
N LEU A 156 -2.14 15.41 -2.28
CA LEU A 156 -1.17 14.39 -2.64
C LEU A 156 -1.74 13.40 -3.65
N VAL A 157 -2.98 12.92 -3.45
CA VAL A 157 -3.68 12.03 -4.41
C VAL A 157 -3.81 12.72 -5.75
N HIS A 158 -4.31 13.96 -5.77
CA HIS A 158 -4.48 14.72 -7.02
C HIS A 158 -3.16 14.88 -7.78
N ARG A 159 -2.10 15.30 -7.09
CA ARG A 159 -0.77 15.45 -7.69
C ARG A 159 -0.21 14.14 -8.22
N GLY A 160 -0.34 13.05 -7.43
CA GLY A 160 0.12 11.72 -7.84
C GLY A 160 -0.61 11.22 -9.09
N ILE A 161 -1.94 11.28 -9.12
CA ILE A 161 -2.74 10.92 -10.29
C ILE A 161 -2.38 11.76 -11.50
N THR A 162 -2.19 13.07 -11.32
CA THR A 162 -1.82 13.97 -12.41
C THR A 162 -0.44 13.65 -12.97
N ALA A 163 0.53 13.34 -12.11
CA ALA A 163 1.86 12.91 -12.53
C ALA A 163 1.81 11.58 -13.31
N LEU A 164 1.07 10.59 -12.82
CA LEU A 164 0.88 9.30 -13.49
C LEU A 164 0.23 9.46 -14.88
N ARG A 165 -0.81 10.29 -15.01
CA ARG A 165 -1.48 10.56 -16.29
C ARG A 165 -0.57 11.23 -17.31
N ARG A 166 0.39 12.04 -16.87
CA ARG A 166 1.37 12.72 -17.74
C ARG A 166 2.55 11.85 -18.12
N HIS A 167 2.70 10.70 -17.46
CA HIS A 167 3.84 9.82 -17.70
C HIS A 167 3.85 9.29 -19.15
N PRO A 168 5.00 9.30 -19.86
CA PRO A 168 5.08 8.92 -21.28
C PRO A 168 4.55 7.52 -21.59
N ARG A 169 4.64 6.59 -20.66
CA ARG A 169 4.14 5.20 -20.82
C ARG A 169 2.63 5.07 -20.62
N VAL A 170 1.99 5.98 -19.89
CA VAL A 170 0.55 5.95 -19.59
C VAL A 170 -0.26 6.72 -20.61
N ARG A 171 0.28 7.82 -21.11
CA ARG A 171 -0.39 8.72 -22.04
C ARG A 171 -0.95 8.03 -23.30
N PRO A 172 -0.21 7.10 -23.97
CA PRO A 172 -0.76 6.40 -25.15
C PRO A 172 -1.92 5.46 -24.78
N ILE A 173 -1.88 4.81 -23.63
CA ILE A 173 -2.91 3.88 -23.18
C ILE A 173 -4.22 4.63 -22.93
N LEU A 174 -4.17 5.76 -22.22
CA LEU A 174 -5.34 6.60 -21.97
C LEU A 174 -5.91 7.23 -23.25
N ALA A 175 -5.05 7.56 -24.23
CA ALA A 175 -5.51 8.08 -25.52
C ALA A 175 -6.26 7.00 -26.35
N ALA A 176 -5.86 5.74 -26.27
CA ALA A 176 -6.53 4.63 -26.93
C ALA A 176 -7.92 4.35 -26.34
N GLU A 177 -8.07 4.42 -25.02
CA GLU A 177 -9.36 4.21 -24.34
C GLU A 177 -10.39 5.31 -24.65
N THR A 178 -9.95 6.57 -24.73
CA THR A 178 -10.83 7.69 -25.10
C THR A 178 -11.30 7.58 -26.55
N SER A 179 -10.50 7.06 -27.45
CA SER A 179 -10.87 6.82 -28.86
C SER A 179 -11.86 5.68 -29.01
N SER A 180 -11.73 4.59 -28.23
CA SER A 180 -12.66 3.45 -28.22
C SER A 180 -14.04 3.81 -27.67
N SER A 181 -14.11 4.66 -26.65
CA SER A 181 -15.37 5.08 -26.03
C SER A 181 -16.17 6.05 -26.91
N SER A 182 -15.51 6.87 -27.72
CA SER A 182 -16.17 7.78 -28.66
C SER A 182 -16.84 7.04 -29.82
N ASN A 183 -16.25 5.93 -30.28
CA ASN A 183 -16.77 5.15 -31.42
C ASN A 183 -18.00 4.27 -31.04
N ALA A 184 -18.17 3.98 -29.75
CA ALA A 184 -19.33 3.20 -29.24
C ALA A 184 -20.61 4.05 -29.10
N SER A 185 -20.49 5.37 -29.06
CA SER A 185 -21.64 6.29 -28.95
C SER A 185 -22.25 6.66 -30.30
N GLU A 186 -21.53 6.49 -31.41
CA GLU A 186 -22.03 6.81 -32.76
C GLU A 186 -22.74 5.64 -33.48
N ALA A 187 -22.74 4.44 -32.90
CA ALA A 187 -23.35 3.23 -33.49
C ALA A 187 -24.70 2.86 -32.84
N ARG A 188 -25.60 3.82 -32.67
CA ARG A 188 -27.01 3.52 -32.39
C ARG A 188 -27.89 4.19 -33.44
N PRO A 189 -28.58 3.39 -34.25
CA PRO A 189 -29.61 3.87 -35.19
C PRO A 189 -30.85 4.36 -34.48
#